data_94a4b31d9d5ef71609cd75065ee07ae0
#
_entry.id   94a4b31d9d5ef71609cd75065ee07ae0
#
_cell.length_a   1.000
_cell.length_b   1.000
_cell.length_c   1.000
_cell.angle_alpha   90.00
_cell.angle_beta   90.00
_cell.angle_gamma   90.00
#
_symmetry.space_group_name_H-M   'P 1'
#
loop_
_entity.id
_entity.type
_entity.pdbx_description
1 polymer ?
#
loop_
_entity_poly.entity_id
_entity_poly.type
_entity_poly.pdbx_seq_one_letter_code
_entity_poly.pdbx_strand_id
1 'polypeptide(L)'
;MKVGVVVIPGSNCDRDALHAARLAGAEAELLWHEEPDLHGADAVILPGGFAHGDYLRTGAIARFSPIMAAVTRFAERGGPVLGICNGFQVLLEAGLLPGAMVRNKGIKHKACLSIARQEGLGKTTRNRRFEGGSH
;
A
#
# COMPACT_ATOMS: atom_id res chain seq x y z
N MET A 1 5.57 6.34 17.74
CA MET A 1 5.66 6.07 16.30
C MET A 1 4.43 6.69 15.64
N LYS A 2 4.65 7.47 14.62
CA LYS A 2 3.60 8.14 13.86
C LYS A 2 3.33 7.37 12.55
N VAL A 3 2.07 7.03 12.31
CA VAL A 3 1.64 6.27 11.13
C VAL A 3 0.74 7.14 10.26
N GLY A 4 1.11 7.30 9.00
CA GLY A 4 0.27 7.95 8.00
C GLY A 4 -0.56 6.93 7.22
N VAL A 5 -1.87 7.11 7.18
CA VAL A 5 -2.77 6.27 6.38
C VAL A 5 -3.23 7.07 5.17
N VAL A 6 -2.83 6.63 3.99
CA VAL A 6 -3.13 7.33 2.73
C VAL A 6 -4.60 7.15 2.36
N VAL A 7 -5.27 8.25 2.05
CA VAL A 7 -6.65 8.25 1.56
C VAL A 7 -6.65 8.65 0.08
N ILE A 8 -7.04 7.71 -0.76
CA ILE A 8 -7.20 7.91 -2.21
C ILE A 8 -8.71 7.80 -2.52
N PRO A 9 -9.25 8.57 -3.48
CA PRO A 9 -10.64 8.41 -3.89
C PRO A 9 -10.97 6.94 -4.20
N GLY A 10 -11.96 6.38 -3.52
CA GLY A 10 -12.30 4.97 -3.58
C GLY A 10 -11.67 4.08 -2.49
N SER A 11 -10.82 4.62 -1.61
CA SER A 11 -10.39 3.89 -0.40
C SER A 11 -11.58 3.59 0.49
N ASN A 12 -11.72 2.34 0.93
CA ASN A 12 -12.80 1.89 1.81
C ASN A 12 -12.34 1.57 3.21
N CYS A 13 -11.09 1.13 3.36
CA CYS A 13 -10.54 0.59 4.61
C CYS A 13 -9.54 1.55 5.27
N ASP A 14 -9.58 2.83 4.93
CA ASP A 14 -8.70 3.86 5.50
C ASP A 14 -8.96 4.08 6.99
N ARG A 15 -10.23 4.15 7.39
CA ARG A 15 -10.61 4.29 8.81
C ARG A 15 -10.31 3.05 9.62
N ASP A 16 -10.48 1.86 9.04
CA ASP A 16 -10.13 0.59 9.70
C ASP A 16 -8.61 0.50 9.92
N ALA A 17 -7.81 0.88 8.93
CA ALA A 17 -6.37 0.95 9.05
C ALA A 17 -5.91 1.97 10.09
N LEU A 18 -6.55 3.14 10.12
CA LEU A 18 -6.30 4.18 11.12
C LEU A 18 -6.60 3.64 12.54
N HIS A 19 -7.75 3.00 12.71
CA HIS A 19 -8.18 2.42 13.99
C HIS A 19 -7.22 1.32 14.44
N ALA A 20 -6.85 0.41 13.55
CA ALA A 20 -5.91 -0.67 13.85
C ALA A 20 -4.53 -0.14 14.27
N ALA A 21 -4.00 0.89 13.59
CA ALA A 21 -2.75 1.52 13.95
C ALA A 21 -2.80 2.15 15.35
N ARG A 22 -3.91 2.80 15.69
CA ARG A 22 -4.13 3.38 17.04
C ARG A 22 -4.26 2.32 18.12
N LEU A 23 -4.96 1.22 17.85
CA LEU A 23 -5.04 0.08 18.77
C LEU A 23 -3.66 -0.55 19.02
N ALA A 24 -2.79 -0.53 18.02
CA ALA A 24 -1.40 -0.99 18.16
C ALA A 24 -0.49 0.01 18.92
N GLY A 25 -1.04 1.12 19.41
CA GLY A 25 -0.31 2.12 20.18
C GLY A 25 0.41 3.19 19.35
N ALA A 26 0.14 3.28 18.06
CA ALA A 26 0.70 4.32 17.21
C ALA A 26 -0.14 5.60 17.24
N GLU A 27 0.52 6.74 17.09
CA GLU A 27 -0.14 7.98 16.69
C GLU A 27 -0.43 7.89 15.20
N ALA A 28 -1.70 7.86 14.78
CA ALA A 28 -2.07 7.65 13.39
C ALA A 28 -2.99 8.77 12.88
N GLU A 29 -2.73 9.20 11.65
CA GLU A 29 -3.53 10.20 10.94
C GLU A 29 -3.81 9.80 9.49
N LEU A 30 -4.86 10.40 8.91
CA LEU A 30 -5.19 10.25 7.50
C LEU A 30 -4.38 11.26 6.68
N LEU A 31 -3.82 10.80 5.57
CA LEU A 31 -3.07 11.61 4.60
C LEU A 31 -3.85 11.66 3.29
N TRP A 32 -4.28 12.84 2.89
CA TRP A 32 -5.05 13.03 1.66
C TRP A 32 -4.14 12.93 0.42
N HIS A 33 -4.61 12.25 -0.61
CA HIS A 33 -3.80 11.89 -1.79
C HIS A 33 -3.25 13.09 -2.59
N GLU A 34 -3.89 14.25 -2.51
CA GLU A 34 -3.44 15.47 -3.19
C GLU A 34 -2.34 16.22 -2.42
N GLU A 35 -2.15 15.91 -1.15
CA GLU A 35 -1.11 16.53 -0.32
C GLU A 35 0.20 15.74 -0.47
N PRO A 36 1.29 16.38 -0.97
CA PRO A 36 2.56 15.68 -1.16
C PRO A 36 3.41 15.63 0.11
N ASP A 37 2.79 15.65 1.29
CA ASP A 37 3.43 15.63 2.60
C ASP A 37 2.96 14.43 3.42
N LEU A 38 3.90 13.74 4.06
CA LEU A 38 3.63 12.63 4.96
C LEU A 38 3.53 13.06 6.44
N HIS A 39 3.55 14.36 6.72
CA HIS A 39 3.43 14.94 8.07
C HIS A 39 4.39 14.33 9.10
N GLY A 40 5.60 13.96 8.68
CA GLY A 40 6.61 13.36 9.55
C GLY A 40 6.29 11.92 9.98
N ALA A 41 5.51 11.18 9.19
CA ALA A 41 5.21 9.79 9.49
C ALA A 41 6.47 8.91 9.53
N ASP A 42 6.52 8.01 10.51
CA ASP A 42 7.56 6.99 10.65
C ASP A 42 7.23 5.73 9.85
N ALA A 43 5.97 5.53 9.52
CA ALA A 43 5.46 4.45 8.68
C ALA A 43 4.24 4.90 7.88
N VAL A 44 4.02 4.31 6.71
CA VAL A 44 2.89 4.62 5.83
C VAL A 44 2.07 3.38 5.54
N ILE A 45 0.75 3.52 5.56
CA ILE A 45 -0.19 2.47 5.16
C ILE A 45 -0.96 2.93 3.92
N LEU A 46 -0.95 2.11 2.88
CA LEU A 46 -1.86 2.20 1.74
C LEU A 46 -3.00 1.20 1.96
N PRO A 47 -4.20 1.65 2.32
CA PRO A 47 -5.30 0.76 2.69
C PRO A 47 -5.97 0.11 1.48
N GLY A 48 -6.87 -0.81 1.75
CA GLY A 48 -7.72 -1.45 0.75
C GLY A 48 -8.83 -0.53 0.24
N GLY A 49 -9.41 -0.92 -0.89
CA GLY A 49 -10.50 -0.20 -1.55
C GLY A 49 -10.49 -0.41 -3.05
N PHE A 50 -11.11 0.50 -3.77
CA PHE A 50 -11.13 0.57 -5.24
C PHE A 50 -10.67 1.95 -5.69
N ALA A 51 -9.37 2.22 -5.57
CA ALA A 51 -8.79 3.50 -5.89
C ALA A 51 -9.16 3.95 -7.32
N HIS A 52 -9.79 5.13 -7.43
CA HIS A 52 -10.32 5.67 -8.67
C HIS A 52 -11.23 4.72 -9.46
N GLY A 53 -11.94 3.79 -8.77
CA GLY A 53 -12.84 2.82 -9.38
C GLY A 53 -12.15 1.74 -10.23
N ASP A 54 -10.83 1.64 -10.19
CA ASP A 54 -10.02 0.67 -10.96
C ASP A 54 -10.31 0.65 -12.46
N TYR A 55 -10.57 1.82 -13.06
CA TYR A 55 -11.00 1.95 -14.46
C TYR A 55 -10.02 1.41 -15.50
N LEU A 56 -8.72 1.45 -15.22
CA LEU A 56 -7.69 0.92 -16.11
C LEU A 56 -7.15 -0.40 -15.55
N ARG A 57 -5.90 -0.36 -15.07
CA ARG A 57 -5.33 -1.41 -14.24
C ARG A 57 -5.51 -1.00 -12.79
N THR A 58 -5.78 -1.97 -11.94
CA THR A 58 -5.93 -1.75 -10.51
C THR A 58 -4.72 -0.98 -9.95
N GLY A 59 -4.98 0.15 -9.33
CA GLY A 59 -3.95 1.03 -8.77
C GLY A 59 -3.21 1.91 -9.78
N ALA A 60 -3.45 1.77 -11.08
CA ALA A 60 -2.68 2.48 -12.11
C ALA A 60 -2.86 4.01 -12.05
N ILE A 61 -4.06 4.50 -11.77
CA ILE A 61 -4.34 5.93 -11.64
C ILE A 61 -3.81 6.46 -10.29
N ALA A 62 -4.01 5.70 -9.23
CA ALA A 62 -3.62 6.06 -7.87
C ALA A 62 -2.12 6.36 -7.75
N ARG A 63 -1.26 5.66 -8.49
CA ARG A 63 0.19 5.88 -8.48
C ARG A 63 0.61 7.30 -8.88
N PHE A 64 -0.24 8.02 -9.61
CA PHE A 64 0.02 9.40 -10.04
C PHE A 64 -0.43 10.45 -9.03
N SER A 65 -1.08 10.06 -7.94
CA SER A 65 -1.47 10.99 -6.88
C SER A 65 -0.23 11.67 -6.28
N PRO A 66 -0.29 12.96 -5.95
CA PRO A 66 0.85 13.72 -5.39
C PRO A 66 1.48 13.06 -4.16
N ILE A 67 0.68 12.48 -3.27
CA ILE A 67 1.17 11.75 -2.08
C ILE A 67 2.09 10.58 -2.47
N MET A 68 1.85 9.91 -3.60
CA MET A 68 2.64 8.75 -4.01
C MET A 68 4.08 9.11 -4.36
N ALA A 69 4.35 10.31 -4.82
CA ALA A 69 5.73 10.80 -4.98
C ALA A 69 6.45 10.91 -3.63
N ALA A 70 5.75 11.37 -2.59
CA ALA A 70 6.27 11.43 -1.23
C ALA A 70 6.47 10.03 -0.63
N VAL A 71 5.52 9.13 -0.83
CA VAL A 71 5.61 7.71 -0.41
C VAL A 71 6.79 7.02 -1.08
N THR A 72 7.00 7.23 -2.36
CA THR A 72 8.14 6.68 -3.10
C THR A 72 9.47 7.15 -2.51
N ARG A 73 9.66 8.45 -2.33
CA ARG A 73 10.86 9.00 -1.70
C ARG A 73 11.07 8.49 -0.27
N PHE A 74 9.99 8.33 0.49
CA PHE A 74 10.02 7.78 1.84
C PHE A 74 10.50 6.32 1.85
N ALA A 75 9.94 5.49 0.96
CA ALA A 75 10.32 4.09 0.81
C ALA A 75 11.78 3.94 0.34
N GLU A 76 12.23 4.76 -0.61
CA GLU A 76 13.62 4.76 -1.10
C GLU A 76 14.65 5.10 0.00
N ARG A 77 14.26 5.89 0.99
CA ARG A 77 15.08 6.18 2.18
C ARG A 77 14.97 5.11 3.27
N GLY A 78 14.31 4.01 3.01
CA GLY A 78 14.15 2.90 3.95
C GLY A 78 12.93 3.01 4.86
N GLY A 79 12.03 3.96 4.62
CA GLY A 79 10.79 4.10 5.36
C GLY A 79 9.84 2.93 5.12
N PRO A 80 9.26 2.33 6.17
CA PRO A 80 8.36 1.19 6.03
C PRO A 80 7.02 1.61 5.42
N VAL A 81 6.61 0.91 4.36
CA VAL A 81 5.33 1.11 3.69
C VAL A 81 4.57 -0.21 3.64
N LEU A 82 3.35 -0.22 4.14
CA LEU A 82 2.44 -1.36 4.12
C LEU A 82 1.32 -1.13 3.11
N GLY A 83 1.23 -1.97 2.09
CA GLY A 83 0.11 -1.99 1.15
C GLY A 83 -0.83 -3.16 1.43
N ILE A 84 -2.12 -2.87 1.60
CA ILE A 84 -3.15 -3.86 1.90
C ILE A 84 -4.12 -3.93 0.73
N CYS A 85 -4.36 -5.13 0.15
CA CYS A 85 -5.29 -5.35 -0.96
C CYS A 85 -5.02 -4.37 -2.12
N ASN A 86 -5.90 -3.41 -2.36
CA ASN A 86 -5.71 -2.37 -3.38
C ASN A 86 -4.44 -1.53 -3.14
N GLY A 87 -4.08 -1.26 -1.89
CA GLY A 87 -2.82 -0.59 -1.55
C GLY A 87 -1.58 -1.36 -2.01
N PHE A 88 -1.60 -2.69 -1.93
CA PHE A 88 -0.56 -3.54 -2.51
C PHE A 88 -0.47 -3.39 -4.03
N GLN A 89 -1.62 -3.33 -4.70
CA GLN A 89 -1.68 -3.12 -6.15
C GLN A 89 -1.09 -1.76 -6.55
N VAL A 90 -1.37 -0.72 -5.77
CA VAL A 90 -0.78 0.62 -5.96
C VAL A 90 0.75 0.58 -5.81
N LEU A 91 1.28 -0.14 -4.83
CA LEU A 91 2.73 -0.30 -4.64
C LEU A 91 3.39 -1.01 -5.83
N LEU A 92 2.74 -2.02 -6.41
CA LEU A 92 3.24 -2.67 -7.62
C LEU A 92 3.26 -1.71 -8.82
N GLU A 93 2.19 -0.97 -9.03
CA GLU A 93 2.08 -0.01 -10.12
C GLU A 93 3.05 1.17 -9.95
N ALA A 94 3.37 1.55 -8.73
CA ALA A 94 4.38 2.56 -8.41
C ALA A 94 5.82 2.06 -8.54
N GLY A 95 6.02 0.77 -8.80
CA GLY A 95 7.35 0.16 -8.90
C GLY A 95 8.09 -0.01 -7.57
N LEU A 96 7.40 0.13 -6.45
CA LEU A 96 7.96 -0.06 -5.11
C LEU A 96 8.06 -1.53 -4.71
N LEU A 97 7.37 -2.40 -5.42
CA LEU A 97 7.46 -3.85 -5.29
C LEU A 97 7.86 -4.46 -6.64
N PRO A 98 8.67 -5.53 -6.66
CA PRO A 98 8.97 -6.24 -7.91
C PRO A 98 7.76 -7.02 -8.37
N GLY A 99 7.56 -7.09 -9.69
CA GLY A 99 6.49 -7.82 -10.32
C GLY A 99 5.45 -6.91 -10.99
N ALA A 100 4.42 -7.54 -11.50
CA ALA A 100 3.31 -6.86 -12.15
C ALA A 100 1.99 -7.56 -11.83
N MET A 101 0.89 -6.80 -11.85
CA MET A 101 -0.44 -7.36 -11.73
C MET A 101 -0.85 -8.04 -13.04
N VAL A 102 -1.25 -9.29 -12.93
CA VAL A 102 -1.81 -10.07 -14.04
C VAL A 102 -3.20 -10.54 -13.64
N ARG A 103 -4.15 -10.42 -14.56
CA ARG A 103 -5.51 -10.92 -14.33
C ARG A 103 -5.49 -12.43 -14.12
N ASN A 104 -6.21 -12.92 -13.11
CA ASN A 104 -6.31 -14.36 -12.85
C ASN A 104 -6.91 -15.10 -14.04
N LYS A 105 -6.27 -16.20 -14.47
CA LYS A 105 -6.75 -17.06 -15.55
C LYS A 105 -7.86 -18.03 -15.12
N GLY A 106 -8.47 -17.83 -13.94
CA GLY A 106 -9.50 -18.69 -13.40
C GLY A 106 -10.23 -18.07 -12.21
N ILE A 107 -11.25 -18.75 -11.72
CA ILE A 107 -12.15 -18.27 -10.66
C ILE A 107 -11.51 -18.35 -9.25
N LYS A 108 -10.31 -18.91 -9.12
CA LYS A 108 -9.65 -19.07 -7.82
C LYS A 108 -9.06 -17.74 -7.33
N HIS A 109 -9.52 -17.29 -6.18
CA HIS A 109 -8.99 -16.11 -5.51
C HIS A 109 -7.63 -16.44 -4.86
N LYS A 110 -6.61 -15.66 -5.20
CA LYS A 110 -5.30 -15.74 -4.54
C LYS A 110 -5.07 -14.47 -3.75
N ALA A 111 -5.00 -14.58 -2.43
CA ALA A 111 -4.65 -13.47 -1.56
C ALA A 111 -3.13 -13.37 -1.42
N CYS A 112 -2.60 -12.16 -1.46
CA CYS A 112 -1.18 -11.89 -1.25
C CYS A 112 -1.00 -10.70 -0.30
N LEU A 113 -0.19 -10.88 0.73
CA LEU A 113 0.28 -9.80 1.60
C LEU A 113 1.74 -9.53 1.27
N SER A 114 2.08 -8.30 0.95
CA SER A 114 3.45 -7.90 0.70
C SER A 114 3.85 -6.71 1.55
N ILE A 115 5.00 -6.83 2.18
CA ILE A 115 5.64 -5.76 2.94
C ILE A 115 6.93 -5.42 2.22
N ALA A 116 7.04 -4.18 1.76
CA ALA A 116 8.27 -3.66 1.18
C ALA A 116 9.10 -2.98 2.27
N ARG A 117 10.31 -3.46 2.47
CA ARG A 117 11.33 -2.82 3.31
C ARG A 117 12.62 -2.76 2.52
N GLN A 118 13.18 -1.58 2.40
CA GLN A 118 14.48 -1.40 1.78
C GLN A 118 15.53 -1.36 2.88
N GLU A 119 16.35 -2.40 3.00
CA GLU A 119 17.50 -2.46 3.90
C GLU A 119 18.79 -2.31 3.07
N GLY A 120 19.43 -1.15 3.17
CA GLY A 120 20.71 -0.91 2.49
C GLY A 120 20.63 -1.01 0.97
N LEU A 121 21.70 -1.46 0.33
CA LEU A 121 21.83 -1.64 -1.14
C LEU A 121 21.10 -2.88 -1.70
N GLY A 122 20.39 -3.64 -0.86
CA GLY A 122 19.65 -4.84 -1.25
C GLY A 122 18.14 -4.67 -1.10
N LYS A 123 17.38 -4.80 -2.18
CA LYS A 123 15.93 -4.87 -2.11
C LYS A 123 15.53 -6.24 -1.56
N THR A 124 15.14 -6.31 -0.29
CA THR A 124 14.58 -7.55 0.26
C THR A 124 13.06 -7.48 0.22
N THR A 125 12.47 -8.21 -0.70
CA THR A 125 11.02 -8.38 -0.79
C THR A 125 10.67 -9.72 -0.17
N ARG A 126 9.90 -9.70 0.91
CA ARG A 126 9.37 -10.94 1.48
C ARG A 126 7.92 -11.12 1.01
N ASN A 127 7.74 -11.89 -0.06
CA ASN A 127 6.42 -12.32 -0.52
C ASN A 127 6.04 -13.61 0.23
N ARG A 128 5.00 -13.54 1.06
CA ARG A 128 4.33 -14.76 1.55
C ARG A 128 3.10 -15.01 0.68
N ARG A 129 3.16 -16.08 -0.11
CA ARG A 129 2.00 -16.62 -0.81
C ARG A 129 1.25 -17.52 0.15
N PHE A 130 0.05 -17.14 0.53
CA PHE A 130 -0.85 -18.06 1.22
C PHE A 130 -1.62 -18.84 0.16
N GLU A 131 -1.26 -20.09 -0.04
CA GLU A 131 -2.09 -21.05 -0.76
C GLU A 131 -3.13 -21.54 0.23
N GLY A 132 -4.34 -21.00 0.16
CA GLY A 132 -5.47 -21.54 0.91
C GLY A 132 -5.75 -22.95 0.38
N GLY A 133 -5.47 -23.96 1.20
CA GLY A 133 -5.86 -25.32 0.91
C GLY A 133 -7.37 -25.39 0.78
N SER A 134 -7.83 -25.83 -0.37
CA SER A 134 -9.23 -26.20 -0.57
C SER A 134 -9.47 -27.52 0.16
N HIS A 135 -10.31 -27.48 1.16
CA HIS A 135 -11.06 -28.66 1.60
C HIS A 135 -12.44 -28.60 0.98
#